data_c48bca0c26d94b24b8558166e309a29b
#
_entry.id   c48bca0c26d94b24b8558166e309a29b
#
_cell.length_a   1.000
_cell.length_b   1.000
_cell.length_c   1.000
_cell.angle_alpha   90.00
_cell.angle_beta   90.00
_cell.angle_gamma   90.00
#
_symmetry.space_group_name_H-M   'P 1'
#
loop_
_entity.id
_entity.type
_entity.pdbx_description
1 polymer ?
#
loop_
_entity_poly.entity_id
_entity_poly.type
_entity_poly.pdbx_seq_one_letter_code
_entity_poly.pdbx_strand_id
1 'polypeptide(L)'
;MKVLSTVLLLALISFFKAEGQQKAPSLVVLGNVQDGGSPHIGCIKACCKELFKNPDKTRMVASLGLIDPEYKLNWLFDPTPDFPAQTKLLKNFSLFSSKEVPDGIFITHAHIGHYTGLMYLGREALNAKSVPVYAMPKMKQFLESSGPWSQLVSLNNIQIKAIEEGKENILSPNVKVKAFKVPHRDEYSETVGYLIEGPHKKALFIPDIDKWSKWEKSIVEEIKKVDYALIDATFYDAKEINNRPISEIPHPFVVESMKLFESLPKSEKSKIYFIHLNHTNPLLDPKSPQTKRVLNNGFHIARFKQVLEL
;
A
#
# COMPACT_ATOMS: atom_id res chain seq x y z
N MET A 1 9.47 -56.02 -53.00
CA MET A 1 8.48 -55.36 -52.19
C MET A 1 9.23 -54.42 -51.25
N LYS A 2 9.18 -53.12 -51.51
CA LYS A 2 9.80 -52.09 -50.65
C LYS A 2 8.69 -51.46 -49.83
N VAL A 3 8.79 -51.62 -48.53
CA VAL A 3 7.87 -50.95 -47.54
C VAL A 3 8.41 -49.56 -47.28
N LEU A 4 7.62 -48.56 -47.62
CA LEU A 4 7.91 -47.15 -47.35
C LEU A 4 7.35 -46.80 -45.98
N SER A 5 8.22 -46.62 -45.01
CA SER A 5 7.81 -46.11 -43.65
C SER A 5 7.71 -44.58 -43.66
N THR A 6 6.49 -44.08 -43.60
CA THR A 6 6.22 -42.64 -43.45
C THR A 6 6.32 -42.27 -41.97
N VAL A 7 7.35 -41.50 -41.60
CA VAL A 7 7.49 -40.93 -40.26
C VAL A 7 6.68 -39.64 -40.20
N LEU A 8 5.61 -39.64 -39.41
CA LEU A 8 4.77 -38.46 -39.14
C LEU A 8 5.42 -37.63 -38.02
N LEU A 9 6.02 -36.51 -38.42
CA LEU A 9 6.63 -35.56 -37.47
C LEU A 9 5.52 -34.66 -36.90
N LEU A 10 5.04 -34.94 -35.68
CA LEU A 10 4.12 -34.09 -34.95
C LEU A 10 4.91 -32.89 -34.35
N ALA A 11 4.80 -31.73 -34.98
CA ALA A 11 5.28 -30.46 -34.42
C ALA A 11 4.37 -30.03 -33.30
N LEU A 12 4.83 -30.20 -32.06
CA LEU A 12 4.23 -29.56 -30.85
C LEU A 12 4.50 -28.06 -30.92
N ILE A 13 3.51 -27.30 -31.40
CA ILE A 13 3.51 -25.85 -31.28
C ILE A 13 3.14 -25.51 -29.83
N SER A 14 4.16 -25.29 -29.02
CA SER A 14 4.00 -24.69 -27.68
C SER A 14 3.52 -23.25 -27.85
N PHE A 15 2.23 -23.02 -27.64
CA PHE A 15 1.71 -21.68 -27.47
C PHE A 15 2.29 -21.10 -26.14
N PHE A 16 3.42 -20.43 -26.21
CA PHE A 16 3.78 -19.48 -25.20
C PHE A 16 2.72 -18.39 -25.24
N LYS A 17 1.81 -18.38 -24.26
CA LYS A 17 1.06 -17.17 -23.94
C LYS A 17 2.11 -16.11 -23.62
N ALA A 18 2.37 -15.21 -24.55
CA ALA A 18 3.01 -13.95 -24.22
C ALA A 18 2.06 -13.28 -23.20
N GLU A 19 2.44 -13.28 -21.93
CA GLU A 19 1.81 -12.39 -20.96
C GLU A 19 1.97 -11.00 -21.54
N GLY A 20 0.86 -10.43 -21.98
CA GLY A 20 0.82 -9.10 -22.59
C GLY A 20 1.44 -8.14 -21.61
N GLN A 21 2.55 -7.52 -21.99
CA GLN A 21 3.22 -6.50 -21.18
C GLN A 21 2.18 -5.47 -20.80
N GLN A 22 1.94 -5.29 -19.50
CA GLN A 22 0.97 -4.34 -18.98
C GLN A 22 1.30 -2.95 -19.55
N LYS A 23 0.41 -2.36 -20.33
CA LYS A 23 0.66 -1.09 -21.02
C LYS A 23 0.20 0.10 -20.17
N ALA A 24 -0.85 -0.07 -19.39
CA ALA A 24 -1.41 0.98 -18.54
C ALA A 24 -0.68 1.07 -17.18
N PRO A 25 -0.61 2.27 -16.59
CA PRO A 25 -0.16 2.42 -15.21
C PRO A 25 -0.98 1.58 -14.27
N SER A 26 -0.36 1.15 -13.15
CA SER A 26 -1.05 0.30 -12.19
C SER A 26 -0.52 0.47 -10.77
N LEU A 27 -1.38 0.19 -9.81
CA LEU A 27 -1.01 0.02 -8.41
C LEU A 27 -0.80 -1.45 -8.11
N VAL A 28 0.18 -1.74 -7.26
CA VAL A 28 0.44 -3.08 -6.70
C VAL A 28 0.41 -2.99 -5.19
N VAL A 29 -0.36 -3.85 -4.53
CA VAL A 29 -0.37 -3.96 -3.07
C VAL A 29 0.89 -4.69 -2.64
N LEU A 30 1.82 -3.98 -2.00
CA LEU A 30 3.11 -4.51 -1.51
C LEU A 30 3.02 -5.04 -0.08
N GLY A 31 1.96 -4.68 0.63
CA GLY A 31 1.64 -5.13 1.97
C GLY A 31 0.28 -4.60 2.41
N ASN A 32 -0.32 -5.21 3.42
CA ASN A 32 -1.65 -4.83 3.90
C ASN A 32 -1.81 -4.91 5.42
N VAL A 33 -0.72 -5.13 6.16
CA VAL A 33 -0.72 -5.27 7.61
C VAL A 33 -0.41 -3.91 8.25
N GLN A 34 -0.92 -3.67 9.45
CA GLN A 34 -0.68 -2.46 10.24
C GLN A 34 0.78 -2.42 10.76
N ASP A 35 1.27 -1.23 11.12
CA ASP A 35 2.64 -0.82 11.53
C ASP A 35 3.45 -1.85 12.32
N GLY A 36 2.81 -2.49 13.29
CA GLY A 36 3.46 -3.45 14.17
C GLY A 36 3.77 -4.80 13.54
N GLY A 37 3.35 -5.00 12.29
CA GLY A 37 3.59 -6.23 11.54
C GLY A 37 2.76 -7.43 11.99
N SER A 38 2.90 -8.54 11.24
CA SER A 38 2.30 -9.83 11.60
C SER A 38 3.28 -10.95 11.25
N PRO A 39 3.89 -11.64 12.26
CA PRO A 39 3.54 -11.59 13.69
C PRO A 39 3.89 -10.25 14.33
N HIS A 40 3.08 -9.82 15.30
CA HIS A 40 3.32 -8.60 16.06
C HIS A 40 4.27 -8.87 17.23
N ILE A 41 5.21 -7.96 17.47
CA ILE A 41 6.17 -8.06 18.59
C ILE A 41 5.44 -8.26 19.94
N GLY A 42 5.89 -9.22 20.72
CA GLY A 42 5.31 -9.52 22.04
C GLY A 42 3.94 -10.20 22.03
N CYS A 43 3.33 -10.45 20.86
CA CYS A 43 2.06 -11.14 20.78
C CYS A 43 2.22 -12.66 20.98
N ILE A 44 1.59 -13.17 22.04
CA ILE A 44 1.54 -14.60 22.38
C ILE A 44 0.23 -15.28 21.93
N LYS A 45 -0.69 -14.54 21.32
CA LYS A 45 -1.98 -15.06 20.86
C LYS A 45 -1.81 -15.99 19.66
N ALA A 46 -2.84 -16.81 19.38
CA ALA A 46 -2.85 -17.76 18.26
C ALA A 46 -2.55 -17.11 16.91
N CYS A 47 -2.99 -15.87 16.69
CA CYS A 47 -2.75 -15.12 15.46
C CYS A 47 -1.27 -14.88 15.13
N CYS A 48 -0.36 -14.93 16.12
CA CYS A 48 1.06 -14.67 15.95
C CYS A 48 1.95 -15.87 16.27
N LYS A 49 1.52 -16.72 17.23
CA LYS A 49 2.36 -17.79 17.80
C LYS A 49 3.01 -18.69 16.75
N GLU A 50 2.23 -19.14 15.78
CA GLU A 50 2.75 -20.02 14.72
C GLU A 50 3.55 -19.26 13.67
N LEU A 51 3.26 -17.98 13.46
CA LEU A 51 3.97 -17.14 12.50
C LEU A 51 5.40 -16.82 12.92
N PHE A 52 5.73 -16.86 14.23
CA PHE A 52 7.12 -16.76 14.70
C PHE A 52 7.95 -17.99 14.33
N LYS A 53 7.30 -19.17 14.21
CA LYS A 53 7.97 -20.40 13.79
C LYS A 53 8.01 -20.55 12.27
N ASN A 54 6.89 -20.23 11.62
CA ASN A 54 6.67 -20.37 10.18
C ASN A 54 6.17 -19.03 9.63
N PRO A 55 7.07 -18.06 9.34
CA PRO A 55 6.70 -16.74 8.87
C PRO A 55 5.93 -16.76 7.55
N ASP A 56 4.80 -16.07 7.49
CA ASP A 56 4.07 -15.82 6.26
C ASP A 56 4.63 -14.56 5.58
N LYS A 57 5.43 -14.75 4.54
CA LYS A 57 6.08 -13.67 3.78
C LYS A 57 5.10 -12.76 3.02
N THR A 58 3.82 -13.08 2.99
CA THR A 58 2.79 -12.23 2.38
C THR A 58 2.24 -11.18 3.35
N ARG A 59 2.55 -11.32 4.65
CA ARG A 59 2.10 -10.41 5.71
C ARG A 59 3.09 -9.27 5.92
N MET A 60 3.21 -8.42 4.92
CA MET A 60 4.03 -7.21 4.98
C MET A 60 3.19 -6.00 5.38
N VAL A 61 3.85 -5.01 5.99
CA VAL A 61 3.21 -3.74 6.40
C VAL A 61 2.67 -2.99 5.19
N ALA A 62 1.57 -2.28 5.37
CA ALA A 62 0.79 -1.64 4.31
C ALA A 62 1.62 -0.66 3.48
N SER A 63 1.74 -0.95 2.19
CA SER A 63 2.46 -0.16 1.21
C SER A 63 1.92 -0.44 -0.19
N LEU A 64 1.99 0.56 -1.07
CA LEU A 64 1.64 0.42 -2.48
C LEU A 64 2.84 0.71 -3.38
N GLY A 65 2.94 -0.04 -4.47
CA GLY A 65 3.76 0.31 -5.61
C GLY A 65 2.90 0.95 -6.70
N LEU A 66 3.41 1.99 -7.35
CA LEU A 66 2.83 2.59 -8.54
C LEU A 66 3.80 2.39 -9.69
N ILE A 67 3.31 1.91 -10.82
CA ILE A 67 4.13 1.52 -11.97
C ILE A 67 3.57 2.20 -13.21
N ASP A 68 4.44 2.88 -13.96
CA ASP A 68 4.16 3.37 -15.30
C ASP A 68 5.09 2.67 -16.29
N PRO A 69 4.63 1.63 -16.97
CA PRO A 69 5.46 0.84 -17.86
C PRO A 69 5.83 1.57 -19.16
N GLU A 70 5.01 2.51 -19.62
CA GLU A 70 5.28 3.31 -20.82
C GLU A 70 6.49 4.21 -20.61
N TYR A 71 6.54 4.92 -19.48
CA TYR A 71 7.65 5.82 -19.13
C TYR A 71 8.76 5.11 -18.35
N LYS A 72 8.61 3.81 -18.06
CA LYS A 72 9.59 2.98 -17.34
C LYS A 72 9.92 3.55 -15.97
N LEU A 73 8.91 4.01 -15.25
CA LEU A 73 9.01 4.62 -13.93
C LEU A 73 8.19 3.83 -12.91
N ASN A 74 8.63 3.89 -11.65
CA ASN A 74 7.88 3.32 -10.55
C ASN A 74 8.08 4.14 -9.26
N TRP A 75 7.08 4.10 -8.38
CA TRP A 75 7.09 4.79 -7.09
C TRP A 75 6.55 3.86 -6.01
N LEU A 76 6.91 4.18 -4.77
CA LEU A 76 6.44 3.44 -3.59
C LEU A 76 5.78 4.41 -2.61
N PHE A 77 4.64 4.01 -2.06
CA PHE A 77 3.94 4.72 -0.98
C PHE A 77 4.19 4.00 0.33
N ASP A 78 4.70 4.72 1.31
CA ASP A 78 5.11 4.30 2.63
C ASP A 78 6.26 3.28 2.64
N PRO A 79 7.50 3.75 2.85
CA PRO A 79 8.67 2.90 3.07
C PRO A 79 8.62 2.30 4.48
N THR A 80 8.02 1.12 4.60
CA THR A 80 7.72 0.42 5.84
C THR A 80 8.95 -0.31 6.41
N PRO A 81 8.87 -0.92 7.60
CA PRO A 81 9.93 -1.82 8.07
C PRO A 81 10.25 -2.97 7.10
N ASP A 82 9.32 -3.36 6.21
CA ASP A 82 9.52 -4.39 5.18
C ASP A 82 10.07 -3.83 3.86
N PHE A 83 10.52 -2.58 3.83
CA PHE A 83 10.96 -1.86 2.63
C PHE A 83 11.94 -2.64 1.73
N PRO A 84 12.95 -3.36 2.25
CA PRO A 84 13.85 -4.14 1.40
C PRO A 84 13.15 -5.23 0.58
N ALA A 85 12.18 -5.91 1.19
CA ALA A 85 11.40 -6.94 0.49
C ALA A 85 10.37 -6.32 -0.47
N GLN A 86 9.76 -5.22 -0.07
CA GLN A 86 8.76 -4.49 -0.87
C GLN A 86 9.36 -3.84 -2.10
N THR A 87 10.56 -3.24 -2.01
CA THR A 87 11.26 -2.71 -3.18
C THR A 87 11.64 -3.82 -4.15
N LYS A 88 12.10 -4.96 -3.65
CA LYS A 88 12.40 -6.13 -4.49
C LYS A 88 11.15 -6.69 -5.15
N LEU A 89 10.03 -6.70 -4.43
CA LEU A 89 8.74 -7.09 -4.99
C LEU A 89 8.30 -6.11 -6.10
N LEU A 90 8.35 -4.80 -5.84
CA LEU A 90 8.00 -3.77 -6.82
C LEU A 90 8.83 -3.91 -8.09
N LYS A 91 10.13 -4.18 -7.97
CA LYS A 91 11.01 -4.45 -9.10
C LYS A 91 10.55 -5.63 -9.95
N ASN A 92 10.00 -6.68 -9.35
CA ASN A 92 9.47 -7.84 -10.10
C ASN A 92 8.25 -7.48 -10.97
N PHE A 93 7.52 -6.43 -10.62
CA PHE A 93 6.43 -5.87 -11.44
C PHE A 93 6.90 -4.79 -12.42
N SER A 94 8.13 -4.30 -12.27
CA SER A 94 8.73 -3.24 -13.11
C SER A 94 10.07 -3.70 -13.73
N LEU A 95 10.03 -4.82 -14.45
CA LEU A 95 11.24 -5.46 -15.03
C LEU A 95 11.98 -4.57 -16.04
N PHE A 96 11.36 -3.51 -16.53
CA PHE A 96 11.98 -2.50 -17.36
C PHE A 96 13.00 -1.64 -16.60
N SER A 97 12.91 -1.55 -15.27
CA SER A 97 13.81 -0.76 -14.45
C SER A 97 15.10 -1.51 -14.15
N SER A 98 16.25 -0.85 -14.37
CA SER A 98 17.56 -1.35 -13.92
C SER A 98 17.85 -0.97 -12.46
N LYS A 99 17.08 -0.05 -11.86
CA LYS A 99 17.27 0.44 -10.51
C LYS A 99 16.82 -0.57 -9.46
N GLU A 100 17.51 -0.61 -8.33
CA GLU A 100 17.12 -1.42 -7.17
C GLU A 100 16.18 -0.68 -6.21
N VAL A 101 16.03 0.64 -6.39
CA VAL A 101 15.11 1.49 -5.61
C VAL A 101 14.10 2.16 -6.54
N PRO A 102 12.92 2.53 -6.03
CA PRO A 102 11.92 3.24 -6.83
C PRO A 102 12.42 4.62 -7.29
N ASP A 103 11.81 5.15 -8.35
CA ASP A 103 12.10 6.49 -8.88
C ASP A 103 11.64 7.60 -7.92
N GLY A 104 10.80 7.28 -6.95
CA GLY A 104 10.40 8.14 -5.86
C GLY A 104 9.60 7.41 -4.80
N ILE A 105 9.57 8.01 -3.61
CA ILE A 105 8.91 7.46 -2.43
C ILE A 105 7.97 8.53 -1.87
N PHE A 106 6.72 8.17 -1.61
CA PHE A 106 5.73 9.01 -0.96
C PHE A 106 5.52 8.56 0.48
N ILE A 107 5.41 9.50 1.41
CA ILE A 107 5.19 9.20 2.83
C ILE A 107 3.86 9.80 3.27
N THR A 108 3.02 8.98 3.91
CA THR A 108 1.74 9.45 4.45
C THR A 108 1.92 10.22 5.75
N HIS A 109 2.74 9.70 6.68
CA HIS A 109 2.98 10.34 7.98
C HIS A 109 4.15 9.70 8.75
N ALA A 110 4.50 10.25 9.93
CA ALA A 110 5.66 9.85 10.72
C ALA A 110 5.32 8.80 11.81
N HIS A 111 4.52 7.78 11.49
CA HIS A 111 4.44 6.57 12.32
C HIS A 111 5.39 5.49 11.79
N ILE A 112 5.89 4.64 12.68
CA ILE A 112 6.99 3.71 12.39
C ILE A 112 6.72 2.77 11.20
N GLY A 113 5.47 2.41 10.98
CA GLY A 113 5.05 1.57 9.86
C GLY A 113 5.12 2.26 8.50
N HIS A 114 5.25 3.59 8.43
CA HIS A 114 5.06 4.35 7.19
C HIS A 114 6.33 5.05 6.69
N TYR A 115 7.41 5.13 7.50
CA TYR A 115 8.62 5.86 7.07
C TYR A 115 9.94 5.21 7.47
N THR A 116 9.95 4.27 8.44
CA THR A 116 11.20 3.76 9.01
C THR A 116 12.06 2.99 8.02
N GLY A 117 11.48 2.46 6.96
CA GLY A 117 12.22 1.80 5.89
C GLY A 117 13.20 2.70 5.14
N LEU A 118 13.07 4.03 5.25
CA LEU A 118 14.05 4.97 4.72
C LEU A 118 15.47 4.71 5.25
N MET A 119 15.61 4.13 6.45
CA MET A 119 16.92 3.80 7.03
C MET A 119 17.76 2.92 6.11
N TYR A 120 17.13 2.05 5.31
CA TYR A 120 17.85 1.17 4.38
C TYR A 120 18.45 1.90 3.17
N LEU A 121 18.11 3.17 2.95
CA LEU A 121 18.76 4.03 1.95
C LEU A 121 20.08 4.62 2.46
N GLY A 122 20.33 4.57 3.78
CA GLY A 122 21.50 5.12 4.44
C GLY A 122 22.81 4.40 4.10
N ARG A 123 23.90 5.02 4.56
CA ARG A 123 25.28 4.57 4.30
C ARG A 123 25.60 3.18 4.83
N GLU A 124 24.94 2.75 5.90
CA GLU A 124 25.15 1.45 6.55
C GLU A 124 24.47 0.31 5.79
N ALA A 125 23.57 0.62 4.85
CA ALA A 125 22.86 -0.36 4.02
C ALA A 125 23.15 -0.12 2.53
N LEU A 126 22.26 0.56 1.81
CA LEU A 126 22.41 0.75 0.37
C LEU A 126 23.37 1.88 -0.02
N ASN A 127 23.57 2.86 0.86
CA ASN A 127 24.26 4.12 0.54
C ASN A 127 23.74 4.76 -0.76
N ALA A 128 22.41 4.86 -0.83
CA ALA A 128 21.70 5.37 -2.00
C ALA A 128 22.14 6.79 -2.36
N LYS A 129 21.83 7.23 -3.58
CA LYS A 129 22.16 8.56 -4.07
C LYS A 129 20.90 9.28 -4.53
N SER A 130 20.55 10.34 -3.80
CA SER A 130 19.50 11.32 -4.15
C SER A 130 18.15 10.69 -4.47
N VAL A 131 17.74 9.65 -3.75
CA VAL A 131 16.40 9.03 -3.95
C VAL A 131 15.33 10.08 -3.64
N PRO A 132 14.42 10.42 -4.57
CA PRO A 132 13.36 11.39 -4.32
C PRO A 132 12.39 10.90 -3.24
N VAL A 133 12.17 11.70 -2.21
CA VAL A 133 11.20 11.44 -1.14
C VAL A 133 10.19 12.59 -1.09
N TYR A 134 8.96 12.30 -1.44
CA TYR A 134 7.85 13.26 -1.46
C TYR A 134 7.23 13.33 -0.06
N ALA A 135 7.31 14.50 0.56
CA ALA A 135 6.89 14.71 1.95
C ALA A 135 6.19 16.06 2.15
N MET A 136 5.18 16.08 3.01
CA MET A 136 4.52 17.29 3.47
C MET A 136 5.50 18.15 4.31
N PRO A 137 5.23 19.46 4.51
CA PRO A 137 6.18 20.38 5.13
C PRO A 137 6.68 19.97 6.52
N LYS A 138 5.80 19.52 7.45
CA LYS A 138 6.23 19.05 8.77
C LYS A 138 7.04 17.75 8.66
N MET A 139 6.59 16.80 7.80
CA MET A 139 7.35 15.57 7.54
C MET A 139 8.74 15.87 6.97
N LYS A 140 8.85 16.83 6.05
CA LYS A 140 10.13 17.32 5.54
C LYS A 140 10.99 17.85 6.68
N GLN A 141 10.46 18.75 7.52
CA GLN A 141 11.17 19.30 8.67
C GLN A 141 11.63 18.20 9.63
N PHE A 142 10.77 17.23 9.93
CA PHE A 142 11.11 16.10 10.78
C PHE A 142 12.31 15.31 10.23
N LEU A 143 12.31 14.97 8.94
CA LEU A 143 13.40 14.24 8.31
C LEU A 143 14.71 15.06 8.25
N GLU A 144 14.63 16.37 8.07
CA GLU A 144 15.81 17.25 7.98
C GLU A 144 16.44 17.57 9.33
N SER A 145 15.65 17.58 10.41
CA SER A 145 16.12 18.05 11.73
C SER A 145 16.32 16.93 12.76
N SER A 146 15.72 15.74 12.55
CA SER A 146 15.76 14.68 13.55
C SER A 146 16.76 13.59 13.20
N GLY A 147 17.70 13.30 14.11
CA GLY A 147 18.55 12.13 13.94
C GLY A 147 17.78 10.81 14.19
N PRO A 148 18.13 9.72 13.48
CA PRO A 148 19.18 9.61 12.46
C PRO A 148 18.75 10.03 11.04
N TRP A 149 17.51 10.44 10.82
CA TRP A 149 16.92 10.74 9.49
C TRP A 149 17.66 11.89 8.79
N SER A 150 18.07 12.92 9.54
CA SER A 150 18.82 14.05 9.01
C SER A 150 20.14 13.64 8.37
N GLN A 151 20.72 12.50 8.77
CA GLN A 151 21.92 11.96 8.12
C GLN A 151 21.65 11.51 6.69
N LEU A 152 20.47 10.94 6.41
CA LEU A 152 20.09 10.55 5.04
C LEU A 152 20.03 11.75 4.10
N VAL A 153 19.59 12.90 4.63
CA VAL A 153 19.53 14.15 3.88
C VAL A 153 20.94 14.74 3.70
N SER A 154 21.70 14.88 4.78
CA SER A 154 23.03 15.49 4.76
C SER A 154 24.05 14.70 3.95
N LEU A 155 23.94 13.36 3.89
CA LEU A 155 24.75 12.48 3.05
C LEU A 155 24.22 12.34 1.62
N ASN A 156 23.11 13.03 1.30
CA ASN A 156 22.48 12.96 0.01
C ASN A 156 22.04 11.53 -0.40
N ASN A 157 21.68 10.70 0.59
CA ASN A 157 21.07 9.40 0.33
C ASN A 157 19.64 9.58 -0.19
N ILE A 158 18.91 10.55 0.36
CA ILE A 158 17.59 10.97 -0.09
C ILE A 158 17.58 12.44 -0.49
N GLN A 159 16.68 12.79 -1.40
CA GLN A 159 16.38 14.18 -1.78
C GLN A 159 14.91 14.46 -1.50
N ILE A 160 14.61 15.29 -0.50
CA ILE A 160 13.24 15.60 -0.15
C ILE A 160 12.61 16.52 -1.18
N LYS A 161 11.48 16.09 -1.73
CA LYS A 161 10.60 16.85 -2.61
C LYS A 161 9.41 17.29 -1.78
N ALA A 162 9.37 18.57 -1.41
CA ALA A 162 8.23 19.11 -0.68
C ALA A 162 6.98 19.05 -1.55
N ILE A 163 5.89 18.52 -0.99
CA ILE A 163 4.56 18.50 -1.60
C ILE A 163 3.61 19.35 -0.76
N GLU A 164 2.53 19.81 -1.38
CA GLU A 164 1.53 20.63 -0.73
C GLU A 164 0.14 20.03 -0.90
N GLU A 165 -0.71 20.23 0.11
CA GLU A 165 -2.08 19.75 0.07
C GLU A 165 -2.82 20.27 -1.16
N GLY A 166 -3.51 19.38 -1.87
CA GLY A 166 -4.33 19.69 -3.03
C GLY A 166 -3.54 19.99 -4.31
N LYS A 167 -2.21 20.17 -4.25
CA LYS A 167 -1.39 20.39 -5.46
C LYS A 167 -1.10 19.08 -6.18
N GLU A 168 -1.15 19.14 -7.50
CA GLU A 168 -0.79 18.01 -8.36
C GLU A 168 0.73 17.85 -8.44
N ASN A 169 1.20 16.65 -8.19
CA ASN A 169 2.55 16.21 -8.49
C ASN A 169 2.49 15.34 -9.74
N ILE A 170 2.92 15.89 -10.88
CA ILE A 170 2.98 15.17 -12.16
C ILE A 170 4.23 14.29 -12.13
N LEU A 171 4.04 12.99 -12.13
CA LEU A 171 5.11 12.00 -12.03
C LEU A 171 5.57 11.52 -13.41
N SER A 172 4.62 11.42 -14.33
CA SER A 172 4.80 11.16 -15.75
C SER A 172 3.63 11.79 -16.51
N PRO A 173 3.64 11.80 -17.85
CA PRO A 173 2.47 12.19 -18.63
C PRO A 173 1.20 11.40 -18.29
N ASN A 174 1.36 10.16 -17.81
CA ASN A 174 0.25 9.25 -17.49
C ASN A 174 -0.23 9.33 -16.05
N VAL A 175 0.62 9.81 -15.12
CA VAL A 175 0.36 9.64 -13.68
C VAL A 175 0.53 10.93 -12.92
N LYS A 176 -0.46 11.24 -12.09
CA LYS A 176 -0.46 12.35 -11.14
C LYS A 176 -0.79 11.87 -9.74
N VAL A 177 -0.21 12.52 -8.75
CA VAL A 177 -0.48 12.25 -7.33
C VAL A 177 -0.77 13.56 -6.61
N LYS A 178 -1.81 13.54 -5.79
CA LYS A 178 -2.26 14.68 -4.99
C LYS A 178 -2.43 14.26 -3.54
N ALA A 179 -1.76 14.96 -2.64
CA ALA A 179 -1.91 14.74 -1.20
C ALA A 179 -3.12 15.53 -0.66
N PHE A 180 -3.80 14.97 0.33
CA PHE A 180 -4.83 15.65 1.11
C PHE A 180 -4.73 15.22 2.57
N LYS A 181 -4.97 16.15 3.49
CA LYS A 181 -4.90 15.86 4.92
C LYS A 181 -6.06 14.99 5.39
N VAL A 182 -5.78 14.13 6.34
CA VAL A 182 -6.75 13.33 7.08
C VAL A 182 -6.49 13.49 8.58
N PRO A 183 -7.52 13.43 9.44
CA PRO A 183 -7.33 13.49 10.89
C PRO A 183 -6.63 12.22 11.37
N HIS A 184 -5.54 12.39 12.10
CA HIS A 184 -4.84 11.33 12.80
C HIS A 184 -3.90 11.96 13.85
N ARG A 185 -3.17 11.11 14.61
CA ARG A 185 -2.11 11.59 15.50
C ARG A 185 -0.95 12.13 14.64
N ASP A 186 -0.74 13.42 14.70
CA ASP A 186 0.24 14.14 13.87
C ASP A 186 1.31 14.84 14.71
N GLU A 187 1.90 14.10 15.64
CA GLU A 187 2.90 14.61 16.58
C GLU A 187 4.14 15.16 15.86
N TYR A 188 4.59 14.51 14.80
CA TYR A 188 5.83 14.84 14.08
C TYR A 188 5.62 15.27 12.63
N SER A 189 4.48 14.97 12.04
CA SER A 189 4.17 15.27 10.64
C SER A 189 2.69 15.54 10.45
N GLU A 190 2.31 16.08 9.30
CA GLU A 190 0.94 15.93 8.83
C GLU A 190 0.65 14.45 8.57
N THR A 191 -0.62 14.03 8.68
CA THR A 191 -1.09 12.77 8.13
C THR A 191 -1.89 13.04 6.87
N VAL A 192 -1.53 12.35 5.78
CA VAL A 192 -2.18 12.52 4.48
C VAL A 192 -2.61 11.20 3.87
N GLY A 193 -3.70 11.27 3.10
CA GLY A 193 -4.01 10.31 2.05
C GLY A 193 -3.55 10.83 0.70
N TYR A 194 -3.59 9.95 -0.31
CA TYR A 194 -3.22 10.27 -1.68
C TYR A 194 -4.36 9.96 -2.65
N LEU A 195 -4.63 10.89 -3.55
CA LEU A 195 -5.37 10.65 -4.78
C LEU A 195 -4.34 10.38 -5.89
N ILE A 196 -4.41 9.19 -6.48
CA ILE A 196 -3.51 8.72 -7.54
C ILE A 196 -4.34 8.62 -8.81
N GLU A 197 -3.98 9.39 -9.82
CA GLU A 197 -4.72 9.50 -11.07
C GLU A 197 -3.89 8.91 -12.22
N GLY A 198 -4.44 7.88 -12.85
CA GLY A 198 -3.95 7.33 -14.12
C GLY A 198 -4.73 7.89 -15.31
N PRO A 199 -4.47 7.40 -16.52
CA PRO A 199 -5.14 7.87 -17.73
C PRO A 199 -6.63 7.52 -17.81
N HIS A 200 -7.05 6.44 -17.12
CA HIS A 200 -8.42 5.92 -17.21
C HIS A 200 -9.11 5.83 -15.85
N LYS A 201 -8.36 5.61 -14.79
CA LYS A 201 -8.90 5.36 -13.45
C LYS A 201 -8.14 6.11 -12.37
N LYS A 202 -8.81 6.27 -11.22
CA LYS A 202 -8.30 6.96 -10.06
C LYS A 202 -8.37 6.07 -8.83
N ALA A 203 -7.39 6.18 -7.98
CA ALA A 203 -7.34 5.48 -6.71
C ALA A 203 -7.18 6.46 -5.54
N LEU A 204 -7.91 6.19 -4.47
CA LEU A 204 -7.76 6.82 -3.17
C LEU A 204 -6.97 5.90 -2.26
N PHE A 205 -5.93 6.41 -1.60
CA PHE A 205 -5.13 5.67 -0.63
C PHE A 205 -5.13 6.39 0.71
N ILE A 206 -5.82 5.84 1.70
CA ILE A 206 -5.90 6.33 3.08
C ILE A 206 -5.62 5.15 4.00
N PRO A 207 -4.33 4.78 4.21
CA PRO A 207 -3.99 3.61 5.02
C PRO A 207 -4.27 3.83 6.50
N ASP A 208 -4.18 5.05 6.98
CA ASP A 208 -4.34 5.38 8.39
C ASP A 208 -5.11 6.69 8.56
N ILE A 209 -6.15 6.66 9.40
CA ILE A 209 -7.02 7.79 9.69
C ILE A 209 -7.70 7.60 11.05
N ASP A 210 -8.11 8.68 11.69
CA ASP A 210 -9.06 8.68 12.80
C ASP A 210 -10.49 8.35 12.29
N LYS A 211 -11.46 8.29 13.21
CA LYS A 211 -12.87 8.06 12.86
C LYS A 211 -13.32 8.97 11.73
N TRP A 212 -14.05 8.42 10.74
CA TRP A 212 -14.58 9.17 9.59
C TRP A 212 -15.33 10.45 9.98
N SER A 213 -15.98 10.45 11.16
CA SER A 213 -16.70 11.61 11.67
C SER A 213 -15.80 12.79 12.07
N LYS A 214 -14.49 12.57 12.21
CA LYS A 214 -13.52 13.64 12.50
C LYS A 214 -12.95 14.27 11.24
N TRP A 215 -13.15 13.64 10.07
CA TRP A 215 -12.68 14.21 8.82
C TRP A 215 -13.67 15.25 8.32
N GLU A 216 -13.17 16.41 7.91
CA GLU A 216 -13.98 17.51 7.36
C GLU A 216 -14.64 17.16 6.02
N LYS A 217 -14.12 16.15 5.30
CA LYS A 217 -14.68 15.64 4.06
C LYS A 217 -15.50 14.37 4.31
N SER A 218 -16.47 14.14 3.45
CA SER A 218 -17.23 12.89 3.45
C SER A 218 -16.49 11.81 2.69
N ILE A 219 -16.06 10.75 3.36
CA ILE A 219 -15.49 9.58 2.68
C ILE A 219 -16.43 8.98 1.64
N VAL A 220 -17.74 9.03 1.88
CA VAL A 220 -18.77 8.58 0.93
C VAL A 220 -18.69 9.36 -0.38
N GLU A 221 -18.55 10.69 -0.28
CA GLU A 221 -18.43 11.52 -1.47
C GLU A 221 -17.07 11.38 -2.16
N GLU A 222 -15.99 11.15 -1.42
CA GLU A 222 -14.67 10.91 -2.01
C GLU A 222 -14.61 9.56 -2.76
N ILE A 223 -15.26 8.50 -2.26
CA ILE A 223 -15.36 7.20 -2.94
C ILE A 223 -16.05 7.32 -4.30
N LYS A 224 -17.09 8.14 -4.42
CA LYS A 224 -17.81 8.35 -5.69
C LYS A 224 -16.92 8.92 -6.80
N LYS A 225 -15.85 9.63 -6.45
CA LYS A 225 -14.94 10.30 -7.38
C LYS A 225 -13.83 9.41 -7.93
N VAL A 226 -13.70 8.18 -7.43
CA VAL A 226 -12.61 7.27 -7.76
C VAL A 226 -13.12 5.90 -8.19
N ASP A 227 -12.21 5.08 -8.73
CA ASP A 227 -12.47 3.71 -9.14
C ASP A 227 -12.01 2.71 -8.09
N TYR A 228 -11.03 3.09 -7.29
CA TYR A 228 -10.48 2.29 -6.19
C TYR A 228 -10.32 3.16 -4.94
N ALA A 229 -10.74 2.65 -3.80
CA ALA A 229 -10.55 3.30 -2.50
C ALA A 229 -9.91 2.29 -1.54
N LEU A 230 -8.58 2.38 -1.36
CA LEU A 230 -7.85 1.59 -0.38
C LEU A 230 -7.85 2.36 0.93
N ILE A 231 -8.62 1.90 1.90
CA ILE A 231 -8.94 2.64 3.13
C ILE A 231 -8.62 1.86 4.39
N ASP A 232 -8.34 2.60 5.46
CA ASP A 232 -8.03 2.07 6.80
C ASP A 232 -9.08 1.04 7.27
N ALA A 233 -8.55 -0.08 7.73
CA ALA A 233 -9.30 -1.18 8.30
C ALA A 233 -8.54 -1.85 9.45
N THR A 234 -7.83 -1.06 10.25
CA THR A 234 -6.93 -1.54 11.30
C THR A 234 -7.59 -2.59 12.18
N PHE A 235 -8.79 -2.34 12.67
CA PHE A 235 -9.56 -3.33 13.44
C PHE A 235 -10.89 -3.68 12.76
N TYR A 236 -11.28 -4.94 12.85
CA TYR A 236 -12.57 -5.38 12.33
C TYR A 236 -13.73 -4.88 13.21
N ASP A 237 -13.65 -5.18 14.53
CA ASP A 237 -14.61 -4.72 15.52
C ASP A 237 -13.96 -4.55 16.90
N ALA A 238 -14.75 -4.09 17.86
CA ALA A 238 -14.32 -3.85 19.24
C ALA A 238 -13.84 -5.10 19.99
N LYS A 239 -14.17 -6.30 19.53
CA LYS A 239 -13.80 -7.56 20.20
C LYS A 239 -12.31 -7.88 20.11
N GLU A 240 -11.61 -7.25 19.16
CA GLU A 240 -10.15 -7.37 19.05
C GLU A 240 -9.42 -6.64 20.19
N ILE A 241 -10.09 -5.68 20.81
CA ILE A 241 -9.51 -4.72 21.76
C ILE A 241 -10.04 -5.07 23.14
N ASN A 242 -9.25 -5.78 23.92
CA ASN A 242 -9.63 -6.21 25.27
C ASN A 242 -8.70 -5.71 26.37
N ASN A 243 -7.77 -4.81 26.07
CA ASN A 243 -6.75 -4.32 26.99
C ASN A 243 -6.78 -2.79 27.22
N ARG A 244 -7.70 -2.07 26.57
CA ARG A 244 -7.91 -0.62 26.72
C ARG A 244 -9.33 -0.21 26.29
N PRO A 245 -9.83 0.96 26.74
CA PRO A 245 -11.14 1.46 26.33
C PRO A 245 -11.24 1.64 24.81
N ILE A 246 -12.39 1.27 24.24
CA ILE A 246 -12.68 1.40 22.80
C ILE A 246 -12.61 2.87 22.35
N SER A 247 -13.00 3.80 23.22
CA SER A 247 -12.95 5.25 22.97
C SER A 247 -11.54 5.78 22.69
N GLU A 248 -10.51 5.04 23.11
CA GLU A 248 -9.11 5.39 22.85
C GLU A 248 -8.61 4.94 21.47
N ILE A 249 -9.42 4.16 20.73
CA ILE A 249 -9.06 3.66 19.42
C ILE A 249 -9.47 4.69 18.37
N PRO A 250 -8.49 5.35 17.74
CA PRO A 250 -8.79 6.40 16.79
C PRO A 250 -9.37 5.89 15.47
N HIS A 251 -8.92 4.70 15.01
CA HIS A 251 -9.26 4.14 13.70
C HIS A 251 -10.76 3.81 13.54
N PRO A 252 -11.34 3.97 12.35
CA PRO A 252 -12.66 3.44 12.06
C PRO A 252 -12.61 1.90 12.02
N PHE A 253 -13.55 1.24 12.70
CA PHE A 253 -13.66 -0.21 12.58
C PHE A 253 -14.25 -0.60 11.21
N VAL A 254 -13.89 -1.79 10.72
CA VAL A 254 -14.46 -2.31 9.47
C VAL A 254 -15.99 -2.35 9.55
N VAL A 255 -16.56 -2.79 10.68
CA VAL A 255 -18.01 -2.83 10.86
C VAL A 255 -18.66 -1.44 10.86
N GLU A 256 -17.97 -0.41 11.37
CA GLU A 256 -18.44 0.99 11.32
C GLU A 256 -18.41 1.52 9.88
N SER A 257 -17.33 1.28 9.16
CA SER A 257 -17.18 1.65 7.76
C SER A 257 -18.24 0.94 6.88
N MET A 258 -18.45 -0.37 7.07
CA MET A 258 -19.48 -1.12 6.35
C MET A 258 -20.89 -0.56 6.61
N LYS A 259 -21.19 -0.13 7.85
CA LYS A 259 -22.47 0.49 8.17
C LYS A 259 -22.60 1.88 7.54
N LEU A 260 -21.55 2.68 7.57
CA LEU A 260 -21.54 3.99 6.91
C LEU A 260 -21.80 3.89 5.40
N PHE A 261 -21.30 2.82 4.77
CA PHE A 261 -21.45 2.57 3.34
C PHE A 261 -22.68 1.70 3.00
N GLU A 262 -23.53 1.37 3.97
CA GLU A 262 -24.64 0.44 3.78
C GLU A 262 -25.61 0.86 2.67
N SER A 263 -25.91 2.14 2.57
CA SER A 263 -26.82 2.71 1.56
C SER A 263 -26.20 2.85 0.17
N LEU A 264 -24.89 2.67 0.02
CA LEU A 264 -24.24 2.75 -1.29
C LEU A 264 -24.67 1.59 -2.21
N PRO A 265 -24.85 1.84 -3.51
CA PRO A 265 -25.08 0.77 -4.48
C PRO A 265 -23.87 -0.18 -4.55
N LYS A 266 -24.10 -1.39 -5.01
CA LYS A 266 -23.04 -2.42 -5.11
C LYS A 266 -21.85 -1.96 -5.95
N SER A 267 -22.09 -1.17 -6.99
CA SER A 267 -21.03 -0.57 -7.83
C SER A 267 -20.08 0.34 -7.05
N GLU A 268 -20.59 1.10 -6.08
CA GLU A 268 -19.74 1.94 -5.23
C GLU A 268 -19.03 1.13 -4.15
N LYS A 269 -19.73 0.15 -3.54
CA LYS A 269 -19.12 -0.76 -2.55
C LYS A 269 -17.95 -1.54 -3.13
N SER A 270 -18.04 -1.96 -4.40
CA SER A 270 -16.99 -2.71 -5.08
C SER A 270 -15.71 -1.91 -5.40
N LYS A 271 -15.73 -0.60 -5.20
CA LYS A 271 -14.53 0.24 -5.27
C LYS A 271 -13.68 0.19 -3.99
N ILE A 272 -14.24 -0.28 -2.87
CA ILE A 272 -13.65 -0.18 -1.53
C ILE A 272 -12.82 -1.41 -1.23
N TYR A 273 -11.55 -1.18 -0.90
CA TYR A 273 -10.55 -2.18 -0.52
C TYR A 273 -10.05 -1.87 0.89
N PHE A 274 -10.36 -2.71 1.85
CA PHE A 274 -9.87 -2.60 3.22
C PHE A 274 -8.38 -2.99 3.28
N ILE A 275 -7.55 -2.10 3.86
CA ILE A 275 -6.09 -2.26 3.99
C ILE A 275 -5.65 -1.91 5.43
N HIS A 276 -4.36 -2.07 5.77
CA HIS A 276 -3.77 -1.69 7.05
C HIS A 276 -4.31 -2.51 8.23
N LEU A 277 -4.36 -3.84 8.06
CA LEU A 277 -5.00 -4.77 8.99
C LEU A 277 -4.10 -5.08 10.19
N ASN A 278 -4.57 -4.84 11.41
CA ASN A 278 -3.86 -5.26 12.62
C ASN A 278 -3.66 -6.79 12.64
N HIS A 279 -2.62 -7.26 13.31
CA HIS A 279 -2.29 -8.70 13.40
C HIS A 279 -3.43 -9.57 13.98
N THR A 280 -4.37 -8.98 14.73
CA THR A 280 -5.55 -9.65 15.27
C THR A 280 -6.75 -9.63 14.33
N ASN A 281 -6.70 -8.79 13.28
CA ASN A 281 -7.82 -8.58 12.39
C ASN A 281 -8.18 -9.86 11.61
N PRO A 282 -9.41 -10.38 11.74
CA PRO A 282 -9.81 -11.62 11.09
C PRO A 282 -9.82 -11.54 9.56
N LEU A 283 -9.72 -10.34 8.96
CA LEU A 283 -9.61 -10.18 7.51
C LEU A 283 -8.26 -10.64 6.94
N LEU A 284 -7.25 -10.87 7.81
CA LEU A 284 -6.00 -11.52 7.42
C LEU A 284 -6.19 -13.00 7.07
N ASP A 285 -7.24 -13.65 7.58
CA ASP A 285 -7.62 -15.01 7.21
C ASP A 285 -8.68 -14.98 6.09
N PRO A 286 -8.34 -15.43 4.85
CA PRO A 286 -9.30 -15.48 3.73
C PRO A 286 -10.52 -16.35 3.99
N LYS A 287 -10.42 -17.29 4.93
CA LYS A 287 -11.48 -18.27 5.24
C LYS A 287 -12.38 -17.83 6.39
N SER A 288 -12.03 -16.77 7.11
CA SER A 288 -12.78 -16.30 8.27
C SER A 288 -14.23 -15.94 7.92
N PRO A 289 -15.18 -16.11 8.84
CA PRO A 289 -16.57 -15.65 8.65
C PRO A 289 -16.65 -14.15 8.37
N GLN A 290 -15.76 -13.36 8.99
CA GLN A 290 -15.69 -11.91 8.82
C GLN A 290 -15.25 -11.54 7.40
N THR A 291 -14.24 -12.21 6.85
CA THR A 291 -13.82 -12.04 5.45
C THR A 291 -14.98 -12.35 4.50
N LYS A 292 -15.68 -13.48 4.70
CA LYS A 292 -16.87 -13.83 3.89
C LYS A 292 -17.96 -12.77 4.00
N ARG A 293 -18.20 -12.22 5.21
CA ARG A 293 -19.17 -11.15 5.41
C ARG A 293 -18.83 -9.89 4.63
N VAL A 294 -17.55 -9.45 4.66
CA VAL A 294 -17.08 -8.27 3.90
C VAL A 294 -17.32 -8.47 2.40
N LEU A 295 -16.90 -9.61 1.85
CA LEU A 295 -17.02 -9.92 0.43
C LEU A 295 -18.49 -10.04 -0.01
N ASN A 296 -19.34 -10.68 0.78
CA ASN A 296 -20.78 -10.85 0.49
C ASN A 296 -21.53 -9.50 0.50
N ASN A 297 -21.05 -8.51 1.24
CA ASN A 297 -21.57 -7.15 1.23
C ASN A 297 -21.06 -6.30 0.06
N GLY A 298 -20.24 -6.87 -0.82
CA GLY A 298 -19.76 -6.21 -2.04
C GLY A 298 -18.49 -5.40 -1.86
N PHE A 299 -17.82 -5.47 -0.71
CA PHE A 299 -16.53 -4.84 -0.46
C PHE A 299 -15.37 -5.77 -0.82
N HIS A 300 -14.16 -5.23 -0.89
CA HIS A 300 -12.93 -5.98 -1.10
C HIS A 300 -11.98 -5.82 0.08
N ILE A 301 -10.99 -6.70 0.13
CA ILE A 301 -9.84 -6.63 1.05
C ILE A 301 -8.60 -6.58 0.17
N ALA A 302 -7.75 -5.59 0.36
CA ALA A 302 -6.49 -5.49 -0.37
C ALA A 302 -5.63 -6.71 -0.08
N ARG A 303 -5.17 -7.39 -1.13
CA ARG A 303 -4.38 -8.61 -1.02
C ARG A 303 -2.96 -8.39 -1.54
N PHE A 304 -2.00 -9.00 -0.87
CA PHE A 304 -0.61 -9.01 -1.29
C PHE A 304 -0.46 -9.38 -2.77
N LYS A 305 0.28 -8.57 -3.52
CA LYS A 305 0.48 -8.66 -4.98
C LYS A 305 -0.76 -8.36 -5.84
N GLN A 306 -1.84 -7.89 -5.26
CA GLN A 306 -2.99 -7.45 -6.05
C GLN A 306 -2.60 -6.28 -6.94
N VAL A 307 -2.97 -6.34 -8.22
CA VAL A 307 -2.75 -5.29 -9.22
C VAL A 307 -4.08 -4.61 -9.52
N LEU A 308 -4.07 -3.27 -9.55
CA LEU A 308 -5.19 -2.40 -9.90
C LEU A 308 -4.74 -1.48 -11.05
N GLU A 309 -5.30 -1.63 -12.24
CA GLU A 309 -4.99 -0.77 -13.39
C GLU A 309 -5.59 0.63 -13.22
N LEU A 310 -4.85 1.66 -13.66
CA LEU A 310 -5.22 3.07 -13.54
C LEU A 310 -5.60 3.73 -14.86
#